data_d316406d06765b7f13b1ea5ed69507e6
#
_entry.id   d316406d06765b7f13b1ea5ed69507e6
#
_cell.length_a   1.000
_cell.length_b   1.000
_cell.length_c   1.000
_cell.angle_alpha   90.00
_cell.angle_beta   90.00
_cell.angle_gamma   90.00
#
_symmetry.space_group_name_H-M   'P 1'
#
loop_
_entity.id
_entity.type
_entity.pdbx_description
1 polymer ?
#
loop_
_entity_poly.entity_id
_entity_poly.type
_entity_poly.pdbx_seq_one_letter_code
_entity_poly.pdbx_strand_id
1 'polypeptide(L)'
;MWYVLQVRTGTEESIRLQCRSNIPEAVLERCFIPYYEEKKRIRGKWTIQKKVLFPGYVFVVTEDLNHLYDSLKTVIGLTKLIGTGKEIVPLTEEEKDFLLGFGGEEQVVKMSEGIIEGTKIIVTQGPLMGKEGYIKKIDRHKRKARLELEMFGRMQEIVVGLEIVEKIRE
;
A
#
# COMPACT_ATOMS: atom_id res chain seq x y z
N MET A 1 -1.82 17.76 -0.71
CA MET A 1 -0.64 16.93 -1.09
C MET A 1 -0.52 15.72 -0.19
N TRP A 2 -0.02 14.62 -0.72
CA TRP A 2 0.18 13.38 0.03
C TRP A 2 1.62 13.28 0.49
N TYR A 3 1.79 12.93 1.76
CA TYR A 3 3.11 12.67 2.37
C TYR A 3 3.08 11.31 3.06
N VAL A 4 4.25 10.80 3.39
CA VAL A 4 4.39 9.48 3.99
C VAL A 4 5.15 9.60 5.30
N LEU A 5 4.60 9.01 6.36
CA LEU A 5 5.25 8.87 7.66
C LEU A 5 5.90 7.50 7.73
N GLN A 6 7.15 7.45 8.12
CA GLN A 6 7.83 6.20 8.45
C GLN A 6 7.63 5.91 9.93
N VAL A 7 7.03 4.77 10.23
CA VAL A 7 6.72 4.33 11.58
C VAL A 7 7.30 2.93 11.80
N ARG A 8 7.29 2.48 13.04
CA ARG A 8 7.69 1.11 13.33
C ARG A 8 6.63 0.15 12.80
N THR A 9 7.06 -0.88 12.09
CA THR A 9 6.17 -1.92 11.56
C THR A 9 5.34 -2.54 12.68
N GLY A 10 4.04 -2.62 12.47
CA GLY A 10 3.06 -3.10 13.46
C GLY A 10 2.38 -1.98 14.22
N THR A 11 2.85 -0.74 14.13
CA THR A 11 2.25 0.41 14.83
C THR A 11 1.41 1.31 13.92
N GLU A 12 1.23 0.96 12.65
CA GLU A 12 0.59 1.81 11.65
C GLU A 12 -0.79 2.29 12.10
N GLU A 13 -1.64 1.37 12.53
CA GLU A 13 -3.01 1.70 12.93
C GLU A 13 -3.04 2.55 14.22
N SER A 14 -2.15 2.26 15.17
CA SER A 14 -2.01 3.07 16.39
C SER A 14 -1.62 4.51 16.05
N ILE A 15 -0.65 4.68 15.15
CA ILE A 15 -0.21 6.01 14.71
C ILE A 15 -1.33 6.74 13.96
N ARG A 16 -2.04 6.04 13.09
CA ARG A 16 -3.19 6.63 12.36
C ARG A 16 -4.25 7.15 13.33
N LEU A 17 -4.60 6.37 14.34
CA LEU A 17 -5.58 6.76 15.35
C LEU A 17 -5.12 7.97 16.17
N GLN A 18 -3.84 7.98 16.55
CA GLN A 18 -3.26 9.11 17.30
C GLN A 18 -3.25 10.39 16.46
N CYS A 19 -2.91 10.29 15.18
CA CYS A 19 -2.94 11.43 14.27
C CYS A 19 -4.35 12.02 14.16
N ARG A 20 -5.36 11.16 14.00
CA ARG A 20 -6.75 11.61 13.91
C ARG A 20 -7.25 12.25 15.20
N SER A 21 -6.82 11.73 16.35
CA SER A 21 -7.25 12.24 17.66
C SER A 21 -6.56 13.54 18.06
N ASN A 22 -5.30 13.71 17.68
CA ASN A 22 -4.46 14.80 18.17
C ASN A 22 -4.22 15.94 17.20
N ILE A 23 -4.52 15.73 15.93
CA ILE A 23 -4.27 16.75 14.88
C ILE A 23 -5.60 17.27 14.35
N PRO A 24 -5.81 18.59 14.33
CA PRO A 24 -7.05 19.17 13.79
C PRO A 24 -7.28 18.84 12.32
N GLU A 25 -8.53 18.66 11.92
CA GLU A 25 -8.92 18.39 10.53
C GLU A 25 -8.47 19.50 9.58
N ALA A 26 -8.38 20.73 10.06
CA ALA A 26 -7.89 21.85 9.25
C ALA A 26 -6.42 21.68 8.84
N VAL A 27 -5.65 20.88 9.59
CA VAL A 27 -4.24 20.60 9.33
C VAL A 27 -4.08 19.26 8.64
N LEU A 28 -4.79 18.24 9.10
CA LEU A 28 -4.73 16.88 8.57
C LEU A 28 -6.06 16.54 7.89
N GLU A 29 -6.12 16.65 6.57
CA GLU A 29 -7.33 16.32 5.81
C GLU A 29 -7.65 14.84 5.86
N ARG A 30 -6.61 13.99 5.75
CA ARG A 30 -6.76 12.55 5.74
C ARG A 30 -5.51 11.89 6.28
N CYS A 31 -5.70 10.80 7.00
CA CYS A 31 -4.62 9.92 7.44
C CYS A 31 -5.06 8.49 7.19
N PHE A 32 -4.31 7.76 6.38
CA PHE A 32 -4.74 6.43 5.96
C PHE A 32 -3.58 5.46 5.80
N ILE A 33 -3.93 4.19 5.80
CA ILE A 33 -3.01 3.08 5.59
C ILE A 33 -3.52 2.29 4.39
N PRO A 34 -2.78 2.19 3.28
CA PRO A 34 -3.17 1.31 2.18
C PRO A 34 -3.11 -0.16 2.60
N TYR A 35 -4.11 -0.92 2.17
CA TYR A 35 -4.22 -2.35 2.43
C TYR A 35 -4.31 -3.14 1.13
N TYR A 36 -4.05 -4.44 1.20
CA TYR A 36 -4.38 -5.37 0.13
C TYR A 36 -5.25 -6.50 0.67
N GLU A 37 -6.05 -7.08 -0.21
CA GLU A 37 -6.84 -8.24 0.13
C GLU A 37 -6.02 -9.51 0.01
N GLU A 38 -6.12 -10.37 1.02
CA GLU A 38 -5.51 -11.68 1.07
C GLU A 38 -6.60 -12.72 1.15
N LYS A 39 -6.54 -13.72 0.29
CA LYS A 39 -7.44 -14.87 0.34
C LYS A 39 -6.79 -15.97 1.17
N LYS A 40 -7.38 -16.28 2.31
CA LYS A 40 -6.83 -17.24 3.26
C LYS A 40 -7.87 -18.28 3.67
N ARG A 41 -7.44 -19.52 3.80
CA ARG A 41 -8.30 -20.59 4.27
C ARG A 41 -8.27 -20.63 5.80
N ILE A 42 -9.43 -20.37 6.42
CA ILE A 42 -9.59 -20.40 7.87
C ILE A 42 -10.71 -21.37 8.20
N ARG A 43 -10.42 -22.38 9.03
CA ARG A 43 -11.37 -23.43 9.43
C ARG A 43 -12.08 -24.07 8.23
N GLY A 44 -11.32 -24.36 7.17
CA GLY A 44 -11.84 -24.98 5.96
C GLY A 44 -12.57 -24.06 5.00
N LYS A 45 -12.71 -22.77 5.32
CA LYS A 45 -13.41 -21.79 4.47
C LYS A 45 -12.43 -20.74 3.96
N TRP A 46 -12.56 -20.40 2.67
CA TRP A 46 -11.81 -19.30 2.08
C TRP A 46 -12.38 -17.96 2.55
N THR A 47 -11.53 -17.13 3.10
CA THR A 47 -11.90 -15.84 3.67
C THR A 47 -11.01 -14.75 3.10
N ILE A 48 -11.59 -13.59 2.83
CA ILE A 48 -10.84 -12.40 2.42
C ILE A 48 -10.47 -11.62 3.66
N GLN A 49 -9.17 -11.33 3.83
CA GLN A 49 -8.63 -10.52 4.90
C GLN A 49 -7.86 -9.34 4.32
N LYS A 50 -7.69 -8.28 5.10
CA LYS A 50 -6.88 -7.12 4.72
C LYS A 50 -5.55 -7.15 5.43
N LYS A 51 -4.48 -6.87 4.69
CA LYS A 51 -3.12 -6.74 5.21
C LYS A 51 -2.53 -5.41 4.77
N VAL A 52 -1.62 -4.86 5.57
CA VAL A 52 -0.95 -3.60 5.25
C VAL A 52 -0.13 -3.74 3.98
N LEU A 53 -0.35 -2.85 3.01
CA LEU A 53 0.34 -2.88 1.72
C LEU A 53 1.80 -2.41 1.85
N PHE A 54 2.04 -1.34 2.60
CA PHE A 54 3.37 -0.80 2.85
C PHE A 54 3.69 -0.85 4.35
N PRO A 55 4.18 -1.98 4.86
CA PRO A 55 4.51 -2.09 6.29
C PRO A 55 5.53 -1.03 6.72
N GLY A 56 5.25 -0.35 7.82
CA GLY A 56 6.10 0.72 8.33
C GLY A 56 5.78 2.12 7.79
N TYR A 57 4.67 2.29 7.06
CA TYR A 57 4.31 3.56 6.46
C TYR A 57 2.86 3.92 6.72
N VAL A 58 2.62 5.20 7.00
CA VAL A 58 1.29 5.79 7.16
C VAL A 58 1.22 7.01 6.25
N PHE A 59 0.12 7.15 5.51
CA PHE A 59 -0.05 8.24 4.55
C PHE A 59 -0.86 9.36 5.17
N VAL A 60 -0.43 10.59 4.92
CA VAL A 60 -1.11 11.80 5.40
C VAL A 60 -1.35 12.76 4.25
N VAL A 61 -2.49 13.44 4.29
CA VAL A 61 -2.86 14.45 3.30
C VAL A 61 -2.99 15.79 4.00
N THR A 62 -2.22 16.77 3.56
CA THR A 62 -2.25 18.12 4.12
C THR A 62 -1.87 19.16 3.08
N GLU A 63 -2.42 20.35 3.24
CA GLU A 63 -1.96 21.56 2.52
C GLU A 63 -1.11 22.46 3.44
N ASP A 64 -0.97 22.08 4.71
CA ASP A 64 -0.23 22.84 5.72
C ASP A 64 0.84 21.97 6.39
N LEU A 65 1.92 21.73 5.67
CA LEU A 65 3.00 20.85 6.12
C LEU A 65 3.66 21.34 7.41
N ASN A 66 3.83 22.64 7.57
CA ASN A 66 4.49 23.20 8.76
C ASN A 66 3.71 22.92 10.04
N HIS A 67 2.40 23.15 10.03
CA HIS A 67 1.55 22.84 11.17
C HIS A 67 1.43 21.33 11.41
N LEU A 68 1.38 20.56 10.33
CA LEU A 68 1.39 19.10 10.46
C LEU A 68 2.67 18.62 11.12
N TYR A 69 3.81 19.12 10.69
CA TYR A 69 5.11 18.75 11.25
C TYR A 69 5.17 19.01 12.76
N ASP A 70 4.72 20.19 13.18
CA ASP A 70 4.68 20.55 14.60
C ASP A 70 3.69 19.68 15.38
N SER A 71 2.53 19.40 14.81
CA SER A 71 1.50 18.55 15.44
C SER A 71 1.97 17.10 15.62
N LEU A 72 2.77 16.60 14.68
CA LEU A 72 3.29 15.23 14.74
C LEU A 72 4.20 14.98 15.94
N LYS A 73 4.78 16.02 16.51
CA LYS A 73 5.62 15.90 17.73
C LYS A 73 4.83 15.37 18.93
N THR A 74 3.50 15.47 18.89
CA THR A 74 2.64 14.96 19.94
C THR A 74 2.26 13.49 19.77
N VAL A 75 2.64 12.88 18.65
CA VAL A 75 2.30 11.49 18.31
C VAL A 75 3.40 10.55 18.79
N ILE A 76 3.04 9.61 19.67
CA ILE A 76 3.98 8.66 20.26
C ILE A 76 4.34 7.57 19.24
N GLY A 77 5.64 7.26 19.14
CA GLY A 77 6.13 6.20 18.26
C GLY A 77 6.36 6.61 16.82
N LEU A 78 6.08 7.87 16.49
CA LEU A 78 6.35 8.40 15.15
C LEU A 78 7.85 8.53 14.93
N THR A 79 8.33 8.03 13.80
CA THR A 79 9.75 8.09 13.46
C THR A 79 10.09 9.36 12.69
N LYS A 80 9.52 9.53 11.49
CA LYS A 80 9.79 10.72 10.66
C LYS A 80 8.91 10.79 9.42
N LEU A 81 8.77 12.00 8.88
CA LEU A 81 8.27 12.22 7.53
C LEU A 81 9.35 11.86 6.52
N ILE A 82 8.95 11.22 5.44
CA ILE A 82 9.89 10.83 4.39
C ILE A 82 10.19 12.03 3.49
N GLY A 83 11.48 12.22 3.22
CA GLY A 83 11.96 13.24 2.32
C GLY A 83 13.35 12.92 1.81
N THR A 84 13.92 13.82 1.03
CA THR A 84 15.29 13.73 0.51
C THR A 84 16.20 14.67 1.30
N GLY A 85 17.20 14.13 2.01
CA GLY A 85 18.10 14.95 2.82
C GLY A 85 17.36 15.67 3.93
N LYS A 86 17.37 17.01 3.91
CA LYS A 86 16.68 17.87 4.89
C LYS A 86 15.28 18.28 4.44
N GLU A 87 14.89 17.97 3.21
CA GLU A 87 13.61 18.37 2.67
C GLU A 87 12.59 17.24 2.77
N ILE A 88 11.38 17.59 3.20
CA ILE A 88 10.24 16.69 3.21
C ILE A 88 9.55 16.86 1.86
N VAL A 89 9.44 15.76 1.10
CA VAL A 89 8.94 15.78 -0.27
C VAL A 89 7.59 15.08 -0.33
N PRO A 90 6.57 15.69 -0.95
CA PRO A 90 5.29 15.01 -1.17
C PRO A 90 5.45 13.89 -2.20
N LEU A 91 4.49 12.98 -2.23
CA LEU A 91 4.39 12.02 -3.32
C LEU A 91 4.24 12.77 -4.64
N THR A 92 4.86 12.24 -5.69
CA THR A 92 4.68 12.75 -7.04
C THR A 92 3.25 12.46 -7.53
N GLU A 93 2.78 13.21 -8.53
CA GLU A 93 1.48 12.93 -9.14
C GLU A 93 1.43 11.52 -9.72
N GLU A 94 2.54 11.02 -10.27
CA GLU A 94 2.65 9.67 -10.82
C GLU A 94 2.48 8.60 -9.74
N GLU A 95 3.13 8.79 -8.58
CA GLU A 95 2.99 7.89 -7.43
C GLU A 95 1.57 7.89 -6.90
N LYS A 96 0.98 9.07 -6.76
CA LYS A 96 -0.40 9.22 -6.30
C LYS A 96 -1.39 8.56 -7.26
N ASP A 97 -1.23 8.81 -8.58
CA ASP A 97 -2.09 8.22 -9.61
C ASP A 97 -1.99 6.70 -9.61
N PHE A 98 -0.78 6.16 -9.46
CA PHE A 98 -0.57 4.73 -9.33
C PHE A 98 -1.35 4.15 -8.14
N LEU A 99 -1.23 4.78 -6.98
CA LEU A 99 -1.92 4.32 -5.77
C LEU A 99 -3.44 4.41 -5.90
N LEU A 100 -3.95 5.49 -6.49
CA LEU A 100 -5.39 5.65 -6.72
C LEU A 100 -5.92 4.64 -7.73
N GLY A 101 -5.17 4.36 -8.79
CA GLY A 101 -5.53 3.35 -9.77
C GLY A 101 -5.46 1.93 -9.23
N PHE A 102 -4.52 1.68 -8.31
CA PHE A 102 -4.28 0.36 -7.74
C PHE A 102 -5.24 0.01 -6.60
N GLY A 103 -5.43 0.94 -5.66
CA GLY A 103 -6.25 0.73 -4.46
C GLY A 103 -7.58 1.48 -4.44
N GLY A 104 -7.84 2.34 -5.42
CA GLY A 104 -9.04 3.18 -5.45
C GLY A 104 -9.04 4.23 -4.35
N GLU A 105 -10.17 4.90 -4.18
CA GLU A 105 -10.34 5.91 -3.13
C GLU A 105 -10.18 5.35 -1.71
N GLU A 106 -10.58 4.10 -1.52
CA GLU A 106 -10.51 3.44 -0.22
C GLU A 106 -9.10 2.94 0.11
N GLN A 107 -8.20 2.93 -0.86
CA GLN A 107 -6.84 2.41 -0.73
C GLN A 107 -6.82 0.97 -0.22
N VAL A 108 -7.62 0.12 -0.87
CA VAL A 108 -7.61 -1.34 -0.68
C VAL A 108 -7.36 -1.99 -2.04
N VAL A 109 -6.21 -2.63 -2.19
CA VAL A 109 -5.89 -3.39 -3.41
C VAL A 109 -6.61 -4.73 -3.35
N LYS A 110 -7.64 -4.87 -4.14
CA LYS A 110 -8.47 -6.08 -4.16
C LYS A 110 -7.74 -7.25 -4.77
N MET A 111 -8.28 -8.45 -4.57
CA MET A 111 -7.77 -9.66 -5.21
C MET A 111 -7.78 -9.52 -6.72
N SER A 112 -6.72 -9.98 -7.35
CA SER A 112 -6.65 -10.13 -8.80
C SER A 112 -6.75 -11.61 -9.17
N GLU A 113 -7.15 -11.89 -10.39
CA GLU A 113 -7.15 -13.22 -10.97
C GLU A 113 -6.34 -13.22 -12.25
N GLY A 114 -5.69 -14.32 -12.54
CA GLY A 114 -4.90 -14.45 -13.74
C GLY A 114 -4.71 -15.88 -14.18
N ILE A 115 -4.05 -16.03 -15.30
CA ILE A 115 -3.67 -17.32 -15.87
C ILE A 115 -2.17 -17.33 -16.13
N ILE A 116 -1.61 -18.53 -16.19
CA ILE A 116 -0.23 -18.71 -16.65
C ILE A 116 -0.30 -19.45 -17.99
N GLU A 117 0.27 -18.83 -19.02
CA GLU A 117 0.39 -19.43 -20.35
C GLU A 117 1.87 -19.64 -20.64
N GLY A 118 2.32 -20.89 -20.63
CA GLY A 118 3.74 -21.21 -20.70
C GLY A 118 4.49 -20.64 -19.50
N THR A 119 5.33 -19.66 -19.72
CA THR A 119 6.05 -18.93 -18.66
C THR A 119 5.47 -17.52 -18.43
N LYS A 120 4.45 -17.15 -19.17
CA LYS A 120 3.88 -15.81 -19.16
C LYS A 120 2.69 -15.73 -18.22
N ILE A 121 2.68 -14.67 -17.40
CA ILE A 121 1.57 -14.36 -16.51
C ILE A 121 0.66 -13.36 -17.20
N ILE A 122 -0.64 -13.66 -17.24
CA ILE A 122 -1.66 -12.76 -17.78
C ILE A 122 -2.70 -12.54 -16.71
N VAL A 123 -2.81 -11.31 -16.23
CA VAL A 123 -3.85 -10.94 -15.27
C VAL A 123 -5.13 -10.63 -16.03
N THR A 124 -6.21 -11.33 -15.70
CA THR A 124 -7.48 -11.22 -16.40
C THR A 124 -8.50 -10.37 -15.68
N GLN A 125 -8.38 -10.20 -14.37
CA GLN A 125 -9.27 -9.38 -13.55
C GLN A 125 -8.50 -8.77 -12.39
N GLY A 126 -8.95 -7.60 -11.96
CA GLY A 126 -8.48 -6.95 -10.75
C GLY A 126 -7.40 -5.89 -10.97
N PRO A 127 -6.89 -5.31 -9.87
CA PRO A 127 -5.99 -4.17 -9.92
C PRO A 127 -4.64 -4.42 -10.60
N LEU A 128 -4.19 -5.68 -10.65
CA LEU A 128 -2.93 -6.04 -11.32
C LEU A 128 -3.04 -6.09 -12.83
N MET A 129 -4.23 -5.96 -13.39
CA MET A 129 -4.43 -5.99 -14.83
C MET A 129 -3.59 -4.89 -15.51
N GLY A 130 -2.75 -5.29 -16.47
CA GLY A 130 -1.82 -4.38 -17.12
C GLY A 130 -0.55 -4.06 -16.33
N LYS A 131 -0.40 -4.63 -15.13
CA LYS A 131 0.74 -4.39 -14.23
C LYS A 131 1.62 -5.63 -14.05
N GLU A 132 1.52 -6.60 -14.96
CA GLU A 132 2.29 -7.85 -14.88
C GLU A 132 3.80 -7.60 -14.81
N GLY A 133 4.27 -6.51 -15.42
CA GLY A 133 5.69 -6.14 -15.41
C GLY A 133 6.28 -5.87 -14.03
N TYR A 134 5.44 -5.56 -13.04
CA TYR A 134 5.90 -5.36 -11.66
C TYR A 134 6.05 -6.65 -10.88
N ILE A 135 5.49 -7.76 -11.38
CA ILE A 135 5.48 -9.05 -10.66
C ILE A 135 6.86 -9.69 -10.72
N LYS A 136 7.44 -9.94 -9.54
CA LYS A 136 8.73 -10.61 -9.41
C LYS A 136 8.58 -12.09 -9.09
N LYS A 137 7.57 -12.44 -8.30
CA LYS A 137 7.34 -13.81 -7.88
C LYS A 137 5.86 -14.04 -7.60
N ILE A 138 5.37 -15.24 -7.91
CA ILE A 138 4.02 -15.68 -7.58
C ILE A 138 4.10 -16.85 -6.62
N ASP A 139 3.31 -16.78 -5.56
CA ASP A 139 3.03 -17.91 -4.68
C ASP A 139 1.61 -18.38 -4.96
N ARG A 140 1.48 -19.40 -5.80
CA ARG A 140 0.17 -19.92 -6.21
C ARG A 140 -0.59 -20.53 -5.04
N HIS A 141 0.12 -21.17 -4.12
CA HIS A 141 -0.47 -21.82 -2.97
C HIS A 141 -1.10 -20.82 -2.03
N LYS A 142 -0.39 -19.74 -1.75
CA LYS A 142 -0.87 -18.65 -0.88
C LYS A 142 -1.70 -17.62 -1.63
N ARG A 143 -1.84 -17.73 -2.93
CA ARG A 143 -2.58 -16.79 -3.80
C ARG A 143 -2.09 -15.36 -3.68
N LYS A 144 -0.78 -15.20 -3.76
CA LYS A 144 -0.11 -13.90 -3.64
C LYS A 144 0.89 -13.67 -4.76
N ALA A 145 1.10 -12.41 -5.09
CA ALA A 145 2.17 -11.97 -5.96
C ALA A 145 3.05 -10.99 -5.20
N ARG A 146 4.36 -11.12 -5.38
CA ARG A 146 5.33 -10.17 -4.88
C ARG A 146 5.67 -9.20 -5.99
N LEU A 147 5.52 -7.92 -5.72
CA LEU A 147 5.80 -6.85 -6.66
C LEU A 147 7.01 -6.05 -6.21
N GLU A 148 7.72 -5.51 -7.18
CA GLU A 148 8.82 -4.61 -6.94
C GLU A 148 8.53 -3.33 -7.71
N LEU A 149 8.45 -2.21 -7.00
CA LEU A 149 8.15 -0.91 -7.60
C LEU A 149 8.91 0.20 -6.90
N GLU A 150 9.25 1.23 -7.63
CA GLU A 150 9.94 2.39 -7.09
C GLU A 150 8.92 3.36 -6.51
N MET A 151 9.03 3.64 -5.21
CA MET A 151 8.16 4.54 -4.49
C MET A 151 8.87 5.15 -3.30
N PHE A 152 8.54 6.38 -2.96
CA PHE A 152 9.17 7.11 -1.85
C PHE A 152 10.69 7.22 -1.99
N GLY A 153 11.17 7.35 -3.22
CA GLY A 153 12.59 7.48 -3.52
C GLY A 153 13.41 6.20 -3.36
N ARG A 154 12.76 5.05 -3.20
CA ARG A 154 13.45 3.76 -3.06
C ARG A 154 12.64 2.63 -3.68
N MET A 155 13.31 1.50 -3.91
CA MET A 155 12.63 0.30 -4.38
C MET A 155 11.82 -0.30 -3.23
N GLN A 156 10.52 -0.47 -3.44
CA GLN A 156 9.59 -1.09 -2.49
C GLN A 156 9.23 -2.49 -2.96
N GLU A 157 9.25 -3.43 -2.04
CA GLU A 157 8.76 -4.78 -2.27
C GLU A 157 7.44 -4.94 -1.54
N ILE A 158 6.37 -5.20 -2.28
CA ILE A 158 5.03 -5.34 -1.70
C ILE A 158 4.41 -6.66 -2.13
N VAL A 159 3.42 -7.10 -1.36
CA VAL A 159 2.65 -8.32 -1.63
C VAL A 159 1.21 -7.93 -1.87
N VAL A 160 0.60 -8.54 -2.89
CA VAL A 160 -0.82 -8.35 -3.20
C VAL A 160 -1.45 -9.70 -3.52
N GLY A 161 -2.78 -9.78 -3.47
CA GLY A 161 -3.51 -10.99 -3.78
C GLY A 161 -3.56 -11.25 -5.29
N LEU A 162 -3.22 -12.47 -5.68
CA LEU A 162 -3.34 -12.93 -7.06
C LEU A 162 -3.66 -14.42 -7.06
N GLU A 163 -4.81 -14.77 -7.60
CA GLU A 163 -5.22 -16.16 -7.77
C GLU A 163 -5.01 -16.58 -9.22
N ILE A 164 -4.20 -17.62 -9.43
CA ILE A 164 -4.02 -18.23 -10.75
C ILE A 164 -5.09 -19.31 -10.90
N VAL A 165 -6.05 -19.05 -11.78
CA VAL A 165 -7.20 -19.94 -11.98
C VAL A 165 -6.97 -20.99 -13.04
N GLU A 166 -5.97 -20.81 -13.91
CA GLU A 166 -5.67 -21.74 -14.99
C GLU A 166 -4.19 -21.67 -15.37
N LYS A 167 -3.61 -22.80 -15.70
CA LYS A 167 -2.27 -22.88 -16.27
C LYS A 167 -2.35 -23.59 -17.60
N ILE A 168 -2.01 -22.88 -18.69
CA ILE A 168 -2.01 -23.40 -20.04
C ILE A 168 -0.57 -23.71 -20.44
N ARG A 169 -0.34 -24.93 -20.91
CA ARG A 169 0.96 -25.34 -21.40
C ARG A 169 1.03 -25.07 -22.90
N GLU A 170 2.12 -24.50 -23.33
CA GLU A 170 2.42 -24.39 -24.76
C GLU A 170 2.95 -25.69 -25.32
#